data_100f873d5b0ddc3a4c92b07d865bf3b3
#
_entry.id   100f873d5b0ddc3a4c92b07d865bf3b3
#
_cell.length_a   1.000
_cell.length_b   1.000
_cell.length_c   1.000
_cell.angle_alpha   90.00
_cell.angle_beta   90.00
_cell.angle_gamma   90.00
#
_symmetry.space_group_name_H-M   'P 1'
#
loop_
_entity.id
_entity.type
_entity.pdbx_description
1 polymer ?
#
loop_
_entity_poly.entity_id
_entity_poly.type
_entity_poly.pdbx_seq_one_letter_code
_entity_poly.pdbx_strand_id
1 'polypeptide(L)'
;MPKKQIGTTVHFWPDPKYFDSPKVSLPRLKHVLRAKAVLCVGLTVRLSDEASGEKLEWHYEDGLRDYLRSMLGEGERIPADLYVGQHDKGNGAVEFAATWLPEGEITQESYVNLIPTAQGGTHVNGLRSGLTNALREFCEFRNLLPRGIKLAPEDVWDRLCFVLSLKMGDPQFSGQTKERLSSRDSAGGSARQARDKDFQAILPLCGKILNTWEVESGHVLSSQEVHDLAVAIGCDPGKDDLSGLRYGKVIILADADSDGLHIATLLSALFLKHFPALVREGHAFVAMPPLFRVDVGKQVFYCLDESERDAMLEKIEREKIKGAVSVTRFKGLGEMNPSQLRESTIHPDTRRLVQLTVEPDDGTAKVMDMLLSKKRASDRKEWLETKGDLASLEV
;
A
#
# COMPACT_ATOMS: atom_id res chain seq x y z
N MET A 1 -16.05 -31.25 34.27
CA MET A 1 -17.02 -31.00 33.20
C MET A 1 -16.29 -31.13 31.88
N PRO A 2 -16.78 -31.90 30.89
CA PRO A 2 -16.12 -31.96 29.59
C PRO A 2 -16.18 -30.55 28.95
N LYS A 3 -15.01 -30.09 28.47
CA LYS A 3 -14.94 -28.83 27.69
C LYS A 3 -15.92 -28.96 26.54
N LYS A 4 -16.93 -28.08 26.46
CA LYS A 4 -17.81 -27.99 25.29
C LYS A 4 -16.94 -27.84 24.03
N GLN A 5 -17.01 -28.80 23.13
CA GLN A 5 -16.41 -28.66 21.82
C GLN A 5 -17.12 -27.50 21.12
N ILE A 6 -16.36 -26.43 20.80
CA ILE A 6 -16.85 -25.29 20.07
C ILE A 6 -16.29 -25.42 18.66
N GLY A 7 -17.15 -25.34 17.66
CA GLY A 7 -16.73 -25.43 16.26
C GLY A 7 -17.85 -25.08 15.30
N THR A 8 -17.51 -24.91 14.03
CA THR A 8 -18.42 -24.62 12.94
C THR A 8 -18.27 -25.69 11.87
N THR A 9 -19.35 -26.25 11.40
CA THR A 9 -19.38 -27.15 10.24
C THR A 9 -20.09 -26.43 9.10
N VAL A 10 -19.47 -26.43 7.91
CA VAL A 10 -20.05 -25.89 6.69
C VAL A 10 -20.16 -27.01 5.68
N HIS A 11 -21.37 -27.24 5.18
CA HIS A 11 -21.64 -28.18 4.11
C HIS A 11 -22.19 -27.40 2.91
N PHE A 12 -21.61 -27.56 1.74
CA PHE A 12 -22.03 -26.84 0.54
C PHE A 12 -21.79 -27.64 -0.74
N TRP A 13 -22.58 -27.35 -1.74
CA TRP A 13 -22.44 -27.83 -3.12
C TRP A 13 -22.79 -26.65 -4.06
N PRO A 14 -21.96 -26.36 -5.08
CA PRO A 14 -22.29 -25.32 -6.04
C PRO A 14 -23.47 -25.74 -6.95
N ASP A 15 -24.43 -24.86 -7.14
CA ASP A 15 -25.53 -25.08 -8.07
C ASP A 15 -25.05 -24.79 -9.51
N PRO A 16 -25.13 -25.77 -10.46
CA PRO A 16 -24.72 -25.58 -11.86
C PRO A 16 -25.43 -24.43 -12.59
N LYS A 17 -26.54 -23.98 -12.08
CA LYS A 17 -27.29 -22.87 -12.66
C LYS A 17 -26.57 -21.52 -12.57
N TYR A 18 -25.69 -21.37 -11.57
CA TYR A 18 -25.04 -20.10 -11.26
C TYR A 18 -23.54 -20.08 -11.54
N PHE A 19 -22.96 -21.20 -11.97
CA PHE A 19 -21.51 -21.35 -12.19
C PHE A 19 -21.23 -22.01 -13.53
N ASP A 20 -20.30 -21.46 -14.30
CA ASP A 20 -19.82 -22.09 -15.56
C ASP A 20 -19.21 -23.46 -15.30
N SER A 21 -18.63 -23.65 -14.12
CA SER A 21 -18.17 -24.95 -13.62
C SER A 21 -18.52 -25.08 -12.13
N PRO A 22 -19.42 -26.00 -11.75
CA PRO A 22 -19.76 -26.24 -10.36
C PRO A 22 -18.69 -27.03 -9.60
N LYS A 23 -17.58 -27.39 -10.26
CA LYS A 23 -16.49 -28.17 -9.65
C LYS A 23 -15.60 -27.27 -8.80
N VAL A 24 -15.49 -27.61 -7.51
CA VAL A 24 -14.53 -26.96 -6.61
C VAL A 24 -13.12 -27.50 -6.88
N SER A 25 -12.12 -26.63 -7.01
CA SER A 25 -10.73 -27.04 -7.08
C SER A 25 -10.27 -27.55 -5.72
N LEU A 26 -10.27 -28.88 -5.53
CA LEU A 26 -9.85 -29.51 -4.27
C LEU A 26 -8.39 -29.17 -3.90
N PRO A 27 -7.41 -29.14 -4.82
CA PRO A 27 -6.05 -28.72 -4.46
C PRO A 27 -5.99 -27.32 -3.86
N ARG A 28 -6.70 -26.36 -4.49
CA ARG A 28 -6.77 -24.98 -3.99
C ARG A 28 -7.50 -24.89 -2.64
N LEU A 29 -8.59 -25.65 -2.47
CA LEU A 29 -9.34 -25.69 -1.21
C LEU A 29 -8.48 -26.28 -0.09
N LYS A 30 -7.78 -27.39 -0.34
CA LYS A 30 -6.85 -28.01 0.62
C LYS A 30 -5.76 -27.05 1.06
N HIS A 31 -5.13 -26.35 0.11
CA HIS A 31 -4.11 -25.34 0.40
C HIS A 31 -4.64 -24.21 1.29
N VAL A 32 -5.81 -23.65 0.96
CA VAL A 32 -6.43 -22.57 1.75
C VAL A 32 -6.80 -23.05 3.16
N LEU A 33 -7.40 -24.22 3.30
CA LEU A 33 -7.80 -24.77 4.60
C LEU A 33 -6.59 -25.09 5.48
N ARG A 34 -5.54 -25.66 4.88
CA ARG A 34 -4.27 -25.91 5.56
C ARG A 34 -3.64 -24.61 6.06
N ALA A 35 -3.59 -23.58 5.23
CA ALA A 35 -3.10 -22.26 5.61
C ALA A 35 -3.89 -21.66 6.79
N LYS A 36 -5.23 -21.85 6.84
CA LYS A 36 -6.04 -21.39 7.99
C LYS A 36 -5.66 -22.12 9.29
N ALA A 37 -5.42 -23.43 9.25
CA ALA A 37 -4.98 -24.18 10.42
C ALA A 37 -3.62 -23.68 10.94
N VAL A 38 -2.70 -23.33 10.04
CA VAL A 38 -1.38 -22.80 10.38
C VAL A 38 -1.45 -21.40 11.01
N LEU A 39 -2.21 -20.50 10.36
CA LEU A 39 -2.28 -19.09 10.77
C LEU A 39 -3.12 -18.85 12.02
N CYS A 40 -3.90 -19.86 12.44
CA CYS A 40 -4.71 -19.87 13.65
C CYS A 40 -4.22 -20.99 14.57
N VAL A 41 -3.15 -20.76 15.31
CA VAL A 41 -2.57 -21.73 16.23
C VAL A 41 -3.65 -22.32 17.15
N GLY A 42 -3.66 -23.65 17.27
CA GLY A 42 -4.65 -24.40 18.06
C GLY A 42 -5.98 -24.66 17.33
N LEU A 43 -6.17 -24.17 16.11
CA LEU A 43 -7.33 -24.49 15.28
C LEU A 43 -7.15 -25.86 14.60
N THR A 44 -8.13 -26.76 14.78
CA THR A 44 -8.22 -27.98 13.99
C THR A 44 -9.17 -27.76 12.82
N VAL A 45 -8.68 -27.95 11.60
CA VAL A 45 -9.47 -27.86 10.37
C VAL A 45 -9.65 -29.24 9.78
N ARG A 46 -10.89 -29.61 9.47
CA ARG A 46 -11.24 -30.90 8.84
C ARG A 46 -11.91 -30.66 7.50
N LEU A 47 -11.50 -31.43 6.51
CA LEU A 47 -12.15 -31.48 5.20
C LEU A 47 -12.66 -32.91 4.97
N SER A 48 -13.93 -33.03 4.58
CA SER A 48 -14.51 -34.29 4.10
C SER A 48 -15.07 -34.05 2.72
N ASP A 49 -14.54 -34.74 1.73
CA ASP A 49 -15.09 -34.76 0.37
C ASP A 49 -15.97 -35.99 0.21
N GLU A 50 -17.28 -35.77 0.09
CA GLU A 50 -18.25 -36.85 -0.02
C GLU A 50 -18.18 -37.58 -1.37
N ALA A 51 -17.69 -36.89 -2.42
CA ALA A 51 -17.59 -37.48 -3.75
C ALA A 51 -16.42 -38.49 -3.86
N SER A 52 -15.29 -38.18 -3.26
CA SER A 52 -14.12 -39.07 -3.25
C SER A 52 -14.01 -39.93 -1.96
N GLY A 53 -14.76 -39.59 -0.91
CA GLY A 53 -14.65 -40.20 0.40
C GLY A 53 -13.40 -39.77 1.19
N GLU A 54 -12.62 -38.82 0.66
CA GLU A 54 -11.39 -38.35 1.29
C GLU A 54 -11.69 -37.54 2.55
N LYS A 55 -10.92 -37.79 3.61
CA LYS A 55 -10.99 -37.05 4.88
C LYS A 55 -9.60 -36.58 5.25
N LEU A 56 -9.46 -35.30 5.50
CA LEU A 56 -8.21 -34.65 5.88
C LEU A 56 -8.41 -33.86 7.17
N GLU A 57 -7.35 -33.82 7.99
CA GLU A 57 -7.31 -33.01 9.19
C GLU A 57 -5.96 -32.30 9.27
N TRP A 58 -5.98 -31.02 9.65
CA TRP A 58 -4.79 -30.20 9.87
C TRP A 58 -4.87 -29.56 11.25
N HIS A 59 -3.78 -29.68 11.99
CA HIS A 59 -3.57 -29.05 13.26
C HIS A 59 -2.07 -28.77 13.43
N TYR A 60 -1.72 -27.55 13.81
CA TYR A 60 -0.34 -27.11 13.97
C TYR A 60 -0.18 -26.48 15.36
N GLU A 61 0.73 -27.04 16.17
CA GLU A 61 1.02 -26.54 17.50
C GLU A 61 2.00 -25.38 17.46
N ASP A 62 3.02 -25.45 16.60
CA ASP A 62 4.10 -24.46 16.44
C ASP A 62 3.92 -23.58 15.19
N GLY A 63 2.69 -23.48 14.70
CA GLY A 63 2.27 -22.53 13.67
C GLY A 63 3.12 -22.54 12.41
N LEU A 64 3.71 -21.39 12.06
CA LEU A 64 4.48 -21.19 10.83
C LEU A 64 5.74 -22.06 10.76
N ARG A 65 6.37 -22.39 11.91
CA ARG A 65 7.56 -23.23 11.97
C ARG A 65 7.26 -24.64 11.46
N ASP A 66 6.24 -25.29 12.04
CA ASP A 66 5.84 -26.64 11.66
C ASP A 66 5.38 -26.70 10.21
N TYR A 67 4.67 -25.68 9.78
CA TYR A 67 4.20 -25.57 8.42
C TYR A 67 5.36 -25.51 7.43
N LEU A 68 6.29 -24.56 7.59
CA LEU A 68 7.44 -24.42 6.70
C LEU A 68 8.28 -25.71 6.72
N ARG A 69 8.52 -26.30 7.89
CA ARG A 69 9.23 -27.58 8.02
C ARG A 69 8.56 -28.70 7.23
N SER A 70 7.23 -28.79 7.30
CA SER A 70 6.46 -29.80 6.56
C SER A 70 6.46 -29.60 5.04
N MET A 71 6.69 -28.38 4.57
CA MET A 71 6.78 -28.08 3.14
C MET A 71 8.16 -28.37 2.55
N LEU A 72 9.21 -28.11 3.34
CA LEU A 72 10.59 -28.27 2.89
C LEU A 72 11.11 -29.72 2.94
N GLY A 73 10.43 -30.59 3.71
CA GLY A 73 10.86 -32.00 3.88
C GLY A 73 12.18 -32.12 4.65
N GLU A 74 12.87 -33.27 4.46
CA GLU A 74 14.15 -33.58 5.10
C GLU A 74 15.31 -33.22 4.14
N GLY A 75 15.63 -31.95 4.02
CA GLY A 75 16.75 -31.46 3.21
C GLY A 75 17.75 -30.63 4.03
N GLU A 76 18.95 -30.45 3.50
CA GLU A 76 19.93 -29.52 4.05
C GLU A 76 19.38 -28.09 4.02
N ARG A 77 19.53 -27.37 5.12
CA ARG A 77 19.03 -26.00 5.30
C ARG A 77 19.95 -25.20 6.20
N ILE A 78 19.99 -23.89 5.98
CA ILE A 78 20.83 -22.95 6.74
C ILE A 78 19.94 -21.82 7.28
N PRO A 79 19.81 -21.67 8.61
CA PRO A 79 20.30 -22.56 9.66
C PRO A 79 19.51 -23.88 9.70
N ALA A 80 20.08 -24.90 10.33
CA ALA A 80 19.44 -26.23 10.48
C ALA A 80 18.08 -26.14 11.19
N ASP A 81 18.00 -25.30 12.24
CA ASP A 81 16.73 -24.88 12.83
C ASP A 81 16.21 -23.64 12.13
N LEU A 82 14.89 -23.65 11.82
CA LEU A 82 14.25 -22.52 11.18
C LEU A 82 14.39 -21.24 12.00
N TYR A 83 14.74 -20.14 11.36
CA TYR A 83 14.73 -18.84 11.97
C TYR A 83 13.28 -18.35 12.09
N VAL A 84 12.82 -18.08 13.30
CA VAL A 84 11.46 -17.62 13.58
C VAL A 84 11.53 -16.25 14.23
N GLY A 85 10.74 -15.33 13.72
CA GLY A 85 10.58 -14.00 14.29
C GLY A 85 9.12 -13.67 14.53
N GLN A 86 8.87 -13.05 15.68
CA GLN A 86 7.56 -12.53 16.04
C GLN A 86 7.70 -11.13 16.61
N HIS A 87 6.84 -10.24 16.17
CA HIS A 87 6.79 -8.88 16.67
C HIS A 87 5.34 -8.40 16.72
N ASP A 88 4.92 -7.95 17.90
CA ASP A 88 3.60 -7.39 18.15
C ASP A 88 3.76 -5.93 18.62
N LYS A 89 3.17 -5.00 17.87
CA LYS A 89 3.06 -3.58 18.25
C LYS A 89 1.63 -3.13 18.01
N GLY A 90 0.87 -2.90 19.07
CA GLY A 90 -0.43 -2.25 19.16
C GLY A 90 -1.38 -2.23 17.95
N ASN A 91 -0.90 -1.87 16.79
CA ASN A 91 -1.66 -1.81 15.53
C ASN A 91 -1.41 -2.99 14.58
N GLY A 92 -0.55 -3.95 14.93
CA GLY A 92 -0.28 -5.10 14.07
C GLY A 92 0.72 -6.08 14.64
N ALA A 93 0.61 -7.33 14.23
CA ALA A 93 1.51 -8.39 14.58
C ALA A 93 2.13 -8.99 13.31
N VAL A 94 3.44 -9.21 13.34
CA VAL A 94 4.20 -9.90 12.29
C VAL A 94 4.77 -11.18 12.87
N GLU A 95 4.60 -12.25 12.16
CA GLU A 95 5.18 -13.55 12.47
C GLU A 95 5.77 -14.15 11.19
N PHE A 96 6.97 -14.70 11.25
CA PHE A 96 7.56 -15.38 10.11
C PHE A 96 8.44 -16.55 10.53
N ALA A 97 8.57 -17.51 9.62
CA ALA A 97 9.57 -18.56 9.65
C ALA A 97 10.38 -18.52 8.37
N ALA A 98 11.71 -18.67 8.45
CA ALA A 98 12.61 -18.55 7.31
C ALA A 98 13.81 -19.48 7.43
N THR A 99 14.33 -19.91 6.28
CA THR A 99 15.59 -20.66 6.13
C THR A 99 16.10 -20.52 4.70
N TRP A 100 17.37 -20.82 4.47
CA TRP A 100 17.95 -20.88 3.12
C TRP A 100 18.20 -22.34 2.73
N LEU A 101 17.85 -22.69 1.50
CA LEU A 101 18.11 -24.01 0.94
C LEU A 101 19.29 -23.94 -0.02
N PRO A 102 20.39 -24.68 0.22
CA PRO A 102 21.49 -24.79 -0.73
C PRO A 102 21.01 -25.34 -2.08
N GLU A 103 20.11 -26.32 -2.04
CA GLU A 103 19.51 -26.98 -3.21
C GLU A 103 17.99 -27.21 -2.97
N GLY A 104 17.24 -27.48 -4.05
CA GLY A 104 15.82 -27.79 -3.99
C GLY A 104 14.90 -26.65 -4.43
N GLU A 105 13.60 -26.83 -4.26
CA GLU A 105 12.55 -25.89 -4.65
C GLU A 105 12.36 -24.82 -3.58
N ILE A 106 12.30 -23.55 -4.03
CA ILE A 106 12.12 -22.40 -3.15
C ILE A 106 10.64 -22.24 -2.84
N THR A 107 10.31 -22.14 -1.56
CA THR A 107 8.96 -21.89 -1.06
C THR A 107 8.88 -20.51 -0.43
N GLN A 108 8.03 -19.66 -0.97
CA GLN A 108 7.78 -18.30 -0.46
C GLN A 108 6.28 -18.06 -0.37
N GLU A 109 5.76 -17.99 0.84
CA GLU A 109 4.35 -17.71 1.08
C GLU A 109 4.18 -16.51 2.01
N SER A 110 3.17 -15.70 1.73
CA SER A 110 2.83 -14.56 2.58
C SER A 110 1.33 -14.38 2.73
N TYR A 111 0.95 -13.90 3.91
CA TYR A 111 -0.45 -13.76 4.32
C TYR A 111 -0.67 -12.44 5.04
N VAL A 112 -1.81 -11.82 4.79
CA VAL A 112 -2.28 -10.63 5.51
C VAL A 112 -3.69 -10.88 6.03
N ASN A 113 -3.88 -10.81 7.34
CA ASN A 113 -5.16 -11.11 8.00
C ASN A 113 -5.76 -12.44 7.49
N LEU A 114 -4.93 -13.48 7.43
CA LEU A 114 -5.27 -14.83 6.94
C LEU A 114 -5.57 -14.92 5.42
N ILE A 115 -5.38 -13.86 4.65
CA ILE A 115 -5.57 -13.83 3.19
C ILE A 115 -4.22 -14.09 2.54
N PRO A 116 -4.10 -15.08 1.63
CA PRO A 116 -2.86 -15.32 0.91
C PRO A 116 -2.57 -14.17 -0.06
N THR A 117 -1.33 -13.70 -0.04
CA THR A 117 -0.85 -12.62 -0.92
C THR A 117 0.17 -13.19 -1.91
N ALA A 118 -0.34 -13.89 -2.93
CA ALA A 118 0.49 -14.61 -3.91
C ALA A 118 1.47 -13.71 -4.68
N GLN A 119 1.14 -12.42 -4.83
CA GLN A 119 2.00 -11.41 -5.44
C GLN A 119 2.80 -10.60 -4.41
N GLY A 120 2.83 -11.05 -3.15
CA GLY A 120 3.55 -10.39 -2.07
C GLY A 120 2.99 -9.01 -1.72
N GLY A 121 3.86 -8.02 -1.69
CA GLY A 121 3.51 -6.64 -1.36
C GLY A 121 4.47 -6.01 -0.35
N THR A 122 4.00 -4.97 0.31
CA THR A 122 4.83 -4.14 1.21
C THR A 122 5.38 -4.90 2.41
N HIS A 123 4.65 -5.87 2.95
CA HIS A 123 5.09 -6.71 4.06
C HIS A 123 6.26 -7.64 3.64
N VAL A 124 6.22 -8.20 2.44
CA VAL A 124 7.31 -9.01 1.88
C VAL A 124 8.55 -8.14 1.63
N ASN A 125 8.36 -6.93 1.08
CA ASN A 125 9.44 -5.97 0.91
C ASN A 125 10.04 -5.53 2.26
N GLY A 126 9.20 -5.38 3.29
CA GLY A 126 9.62 -5.12 4.66
C GLY A 126 10.49 -6.23 5.24
N LEU A 127 10.08 -7.49 5.07
CA LEU A 127 10.87 -8.66 5.47
C LEU A 127 12.21 -8.68 4.75
N ARG A 128 12.22 -8.47 3.42
CA ARG A 128 13.43 -8.41 2.60
C ARG A 128 14.41 -7.36 3.10
N SER A 129 13.94 -6.14 3.31
CA SER A 129 14.77 -5.04 3.79
C SER A 129 15.28 -5.29 5.22
N GLY A 130 14.40 -5.79 6.10
CA GLY A 130 14.74 -6.09 7.49
C GLY A 130 15.81 -7.18 7.61
N LEU A 131 15.64 -8.30 6.90
CA LEU A 131 16.64 -9.38 6.88
C LEU A 131 17.98 -8.91 6.29
N THR A 132 17.94 -8.16 5.18
CA THR A 132 19.15 -7.63 4.55
C THR A 132 19.92 -6.71 5.49
N ASN A 133 19.23 -5.79 6.17
CA ASN A 133 19.87 -4.87 7.11
C ASN A 133 20.44 -5.61 8.33
N ALA A 134 19.67 -6.51 8.92
CA ALA A 134 20.11 -7.29 10.08
C ALA A 134 21.36 -8.14 9.75
N LEU A 135 21.38 -8.79 8.59
CA LEU A 135 22.55 -9.57 8.16
C LEU A 135 23.75 -8.69 7.83
N ARG A 136 23.55 -7.51 7.23
CA ARG A 136 24.65 -6.55 7.02
C ARG A 136 25.26 -6.12 8.33
N GLU A 137 24.46 -5.67 9.29
CA GLU A 137 24.93 -5.25 10.62
C GLU A 137 25.65 -6.40 11.33
N PHE A 138 25.13 -7.62 11.25
CA PHE A 138 25.78 -8.79 11.81
C PHE A 138 27.14 -9.09 11.15
N CYS A 139 27.20 -9.06 9.81
CA CYS A 139 28.45 -9.28 9.06
C CYS A 139 29.49 -8.21 9.34
N GLU A 140 29.07 -6.94 9.43
CA GLU A 140 29.95 -5.82 9.78
C GLU A 140 30.48 -5.97 11.22
N PHE A 141 29.60 -6.23 12.18
CA PHE A 141 29.96 -6.41 13.58
C PHE A 141 30.95 -7.57 13.79
N ARG A 142 30.80 -8.65 13.03
CA ARG A 142 31.67 -9.85 13.12
C ARG A 142 32.84 -9.84 12.15
N ASN A 143 32.98 -8.79 11.31
CA ASN A 143 34.03 -8.71 10.27
C ASN A 143 34.04 -9.95 9.35
N LEU A 144 32.84 -10.42 8.94
CA LEU A 144 32.69 -11.64 8.12
C LEU A 144 32.89 -11.40 6.62
N LEU A 145 32.76 -10.16 6.16
CA LEU A 145 32.91 -9.81 4.76
C LEU A 145 34.31 -9.29 4.44
N PRO A 146 34.89 -9.66 3.31
CA PRO A 146 36.14 -9.09 2.82
C PRO A 146 36.02 -7.57 2.65
N ARG A 147 37.15 -6.85 2.76
CA ARG A 147 37.21 -5.40 2.60
C ARG A 147 36.66 -4.98 1.23
N GLY A 148 35.67 -4.07 1.22
CA GLY A 148 35.09 -3.53 0.00
C GLY A 148 33.88 -4.32 -0.53
N ILE A 149 33.55 -5.48 0.03
CA ILE A 149 32.35 -6.23 -0.32
C ILE A 149 31.21 -5.83 0.62
N LYS A 150 30.05 -5.52 0.01
CA LYS A 150 28.78 -5.26 0.72
C LYS A 150 27.77 -6.31 0.31
N LEU A 151 27.07 -6.86 1.28
CA LEU A 151 25.97 -7.80 1.06
C LEU A 151 24.84 -7.09 0.30
N ALA A 152 24.49 -7.57 -0.89
CA ALA A 152 23.36 -7.05 -1.66
C ALA A 152 22.03 -7.67 -1.18
N PRO A 153 20.88 -7.00 -1.35
CA PRO A 153 19.58 -7.59 -1.02
C PRO A 153 19.32 -8.90 -1.74
N GLU A 154 19.83 -9.04 -2.96
CA GLU A 154 19.72 -10.23 -3.80
C GLU A 154 20.46 -11.42 -3.18
N ASP A 155 21.65 -11.21 -2.61
CA ASP A 155 22.43 -12.26 -1.94
C ASP A 155 21.69 -12.87 -0.75
N VAL A 156 20.92 -12.04 -0.03
CA VAL A 156 20.09 -12.48 1.11
C VAL A 156 18.82 -13.18 0.64
N TRP A 157 18.24 -12.71 -0.47
CA TRP A 157 16.95 -13.19 -0.95
C TRP A 157 17.07 -14.46 -1.81
N ASP A 158 18.22 -14.67 -2.40
CA ASP A 158 18.47 -15.90 -3.14
C ASP A 158 18.38 -17.13 -2.22
N ARG A 159 17.71 -18.16 -2.69
CA ARG A 159 17.50 -19.43 -2.00
C ARG A 159 16.75 -19.33 -0.64
N LEU A 160 16.19 -18.15 -0.30
CA LEU A 160 15.39 -17.96 0.91
C LEU A 160 14.02 -18.61 0.76
N CYS A 161 13.70 -19.53 1.66
CA CYS A 161 12.36 -20.07 1.88
C CYS A 161 11.74 -19.40 3.11
N PHE A 162 10.50 -18.92 3.00
CA PHE A 162 9.81 -18.30 4.12
C PHE A 162 8.30 -18.46 4.06
N VAL A 163 7.69 -18.37 5.23
CA VAL A 163 6.27 -18.11 5.41
C VAL A 163 6.13 -16.88 6.31
N LEU A 164 5.38 -15.89 5.83
CA LEU A 164 5.19 -14.60 6.51
C LEU A 164 3.70 -14.37 6.79
N SER A 165 3.35 -14.07 8.02
CA SER A 165 2.01 -13.67 8.44
C SER A 165 2.03 -12.26 9.02
N LEU A 166 1.22 -11.39 8.44
CA LEU A 166 0.98 -10.04 8.95
C LEU A 166 -0.47 -9.93 9.42
N LYS A 167 -0.70 -9.46 10.64
CA LYS A 167 -2.01 -9.07 11.17
C LYS A 167 -2.00 -7.55 11.35
N MET A 168 -2.95 -6.85 10.75
CA MET A 168 -3.04 -5.39 10.82
C MET A 168 -4.49 -4.91 10.75
N GLY A 169 -4.74 -3.70 11.25
CA GLY A 169 -6.10 -3.16 11.42
C GLY A 169 -6.84 -2.91 10.11
N ASP A 170 -6.24 -2.22 9.16
CA ASP A 170 -6.89 -1.83 7.89
C ASP A 170 -5.95 -2.10 6.70
N PRO A 171 -5.85 -3.35 6.23
CA PRO A 171 -5.00 -3.68 5.11
C PRO A 171 -5.58 -3.18 3.80
N GLN A 172 -4.80 -2.44 3.05
CA GLN A 172 -5.11 -2.04 1.68
C GLN A 172 -4.43 -3.01 0.71
N PHE A 173 -5.18 -3.47 -0.29
CA PHE A 173 -4.68 -4.38 -1.31
C PHE A 173 -4.79 -3.76 -2.70
N SER A 174 -3.87 -4.07 -3.59
CA SER A 174 -4.02 -3.76 -5.00
C SER A 174 -4.93 -4.82 -5.65
N GLY A 175 -6.05 -4.35 -6.19
CA GLY A 175 -7.05 -5.19 -6.88
C GLY A 175 -8.01 -5.93 -5.94
N GLN A 176 -9.11 -6.42 -6.52
CA GLN A 176 -10.17 -7.12 -5.78
C GLN A 176 -9.77 -8.52 -5.31
N THR A 177 -8.81 -9.16 -5.96
CA THR A 177 -8.32 -10.50 -5.61
C THR A 177 -7.47 -10.52 -4.34
N LYS A 178 -7.07 -9.34 -3.83
CA LYS A 178 -6.26 -9.16 -2.60
C LYS A 178 -4.92 -9.92 -2.62
N GLU A 179 -4.38 -10.15 -3.80
CA GLU A 179 -3.14 -10.93 -3.95
C GLU A 179 -1.87 -10.16 -3.59
N ARG A 180 -1.96 -8.83 -3.48
CA ARG A 180 -0.83 -7.97 -3.14
C ARG A 180 -1.22 -6.91 -2.12
N LEU A 181 -0.48 -6.85 -1.01
CA LEU A 181 -0.64 -5.79 -0.02
C LEU A 181 -0.04 -4.47 -0.53
N SER A 182 -0.84 -3.42 -0.48
CA SER A 182 -0.45 -2.05 -0.86
C SER A 182 -0.72 -1.04 0.26
N SER A 183 -0.59 -1.46 1.52
CA SER A 183 -0.84 -0.60 2.68
C SER A 183 -0.07 0.72 2.64
N ARG A 184 -0.72 1.80 3.05
CA ARG A 184 -0.21 3.18 3.01
C ARG A 184 1.01 3.44 3.90
N ASP A 185 1.30 2.60 4.86
CA ASP A 185 2.55 2.68 5.64
C ASP A 185 3.79 2.60 4.75
N SER A 186 3.68 1.97 3.57
CA SER A 186 4.78 1.93 2.60
C SER A 186 4.93 3.24 1.81
N ALA A 187 3.83 3.88 1.38
CA ALA A 187 3.89 5.17 0.69
C ALA A 187 4.39 6.26 1.65
N GLY A 188 3.88 6.31 2.88
CA GLY A 188 4.38 7.18 3.94
C GLY A 188 5.83 6.89 4.32
N GLY A 189 6.25 5.62 4.32
CA GLY A 189 7.62 5.19 4.55
C GLY A 189 8.57 5.65 3.45
N SER A 190 8.20 5.45 2.18
CA SER A 190 8.96 5.92 1.02
C SER A 190 9.07 7.45 1.00
N ALA A 191 7.98 8.17 1.28
CA ALA A 191 7.98 9.62 1.35
C ALA A 191 8.87 10.15 2.50
N ARG A 192 8.84 9.51 3.68
CA ARG A 192 9.74 9.85 4.81
C ARG A 192 11.22 9.65 4.48
N GLN A 193 11.55 8.63 3.69
CA GLN A 193 12.91 8.39 3.24
C GLN A 193 13.32 9.34 2.10
N ALA A 194 12.37 9.70 1.23
CA ALA A 194 12.60 10.58 0.09
C ALA A 194 12.75 12.05 0.46
N ARG A 195 12.14 12.50 1.58
CA ARG A 195 12.15 13.90 2.00
C ARG A 195 13.56 14.43 2.28
N ASP A 196 13.73 15.71 2.16
CA ASP A 196 14.81 16.44 2.77
C ASP A 196 14.48 16.69 4.26
N LYS A 197 15.33 16.15 5.16
CA LYS A 197 15.07 16.19 6.61
C LYS A 197 15.22 17.59 7.21
N ASP A 198 15.98 18.46 6.53
CA ASP A 198 16.31 19.77 7.07
C ASP A 198 15.14 20.76 6.97
N PHE A 199 14.27 20.59 5.94
CA PHE A 199 13.15 21.51 5.70
C PHE A 199 11.83 20.87 5.29
N GLN A 200 11.74 19.54 5.16
CA GLN A 200 10.51 18.84 4.80
C GLN A 200 10.06 17.91 5.93
N ALA A 201 8.76 17.94 6.24
CA ALA A 201 8.10 16.97 7.11
C ALA A 201 7.05 16.18 6.34
N ILE A 202 6.78 14.96 6.75
CA ILE A 202 5.73 14.10 6.20
C ILE A 202 4.79 13.72 7.34
N LEU A 203 3.52 14.09 7.18
CA LEU A 203 2.42 13.65 8.03
C LEU A 203 1.64 12.55 7.29
N PRO A 204 1.77 11.28 7.63
CA PRO A 204 0.99 10.21 7.02
C PRO A 204 -0.43 10.25 7.57
N LEU A 205 -1.41 10.13 6.69
CA LEU A 205 -2.82 9.99 7.05
C LEU A 205 -3.24 8.52 6.89
N CYS A 206 -3.89 7.97 7.92
CA CYS A 206 -4.33 6.57 7.95
C CYS A 206 -5.75 6.45 7.38
N GLY A 207 -5.89 6.52 6.05
CA GLY A 207 -7.18 6.37 5.41
C GLY A 207 -7.81 7.65 4.91
N LYS A 208 -9.10 7.59 4.54
CA LYS A 208 -9.90 8.75 4.16
C LYS A 208 -10.23 9.54 5.41
N ILE A 209 -9.94 10.84 5.40
CA ILE A 209 -10.34 11.73 6.48
C ILE A 209 -11.85 11.89 6.53
N LEU A 210 -12.35 12.37 7.64
CA LEU A 210 -13.75 12.78 7.79
C LEU A 210 -14.12 13.77 6.67
N ASN A 211 -15.29 13.58 6.05
CA ASN A 211 -15.86 14.59 5.18
C ASN A 211 -16.29 15.80 6.04
N THR A 212 -15.46 16.83 6.03
CA THR A 212 -15.64 18.02 6.87
C THR A 212 -16.55 19.07 6.23
N TRP A 213 -17.06 18.83 4.99
CA TRP A 213 -17.84 19.82 4.25
C TRP A 213 -19.13 20.24 4.97
N GLU A 214 -19.81 19.29 5.62
CA GLU A 214 -21.03 19.58 6.40
C GLU A 214 -20.76 19.83 7.90
N VAL A 215 -19.49 19.84 8.34
CA VAL A 215 -19.08 20.05 9.73
C VAL A 215 -18.76 21.53 9.94
N GLU A 216 -19.14 22.09 11.08
CA GLU A 216 -18.73 23.44 11.48
C GLU A 216 -17.29 23.46 11.99
N SER A 217 -16.58 24.58 11.75
CA SER A 217 -15.15 24.70 12.10
C SER A 217 -14.86 24.46 13.58
N GLY A 218 -15.80 24.80 14.48
CA GLY A 218 -15.66 24.53 15.91
C GLY A 218 -15.69 23.05 16.29
N HIS A 219 -16.27 22.19 15.45
CA HIS A 219 -16.40 20.76 15.70
C HIS A 219 -15.44 19.89 14.87
N VAL A 220 -14.76 20.46 13.88
CA VAL A 220 -13.89 19.71 12.98
C VAL A 220 -12.68 19.10 13.70
N LEU A 221 -12.22 19.73 14.79
CA LEU A 221 -11.11 19.23 15.61
C LEU A 221 -11.47 18.02 16.48
N SER A 222 -12.73 17.56 16.47
CA SER A 222 -13.10 16.29 17.11
C SER A 222 -12.55 15.07 16.33
N SER A 223 -12.19 15.24 15.04
CA SER A 223 -11.41 14.25 14.30
C SER A 223 -9.93 14.35 14.68
N GLN A 224 -9.35 13.22 15.11
CA GLN A 224 -7.94 13.15 15.50
C GLN A 224 -7.02 13.55 14.34
N GLU A 225 -7.34 13.10 13.13
CA GLU A 225 -6.54 13.40 11.92
C GLU A 225 -6.53 14.90 11.62
N VAL A 226 -7.67 15.57 11.77
CA VAL A 226 -7.77 17.03 11.54
C VAL A 226 -7.07 17.80 12.67
N HIS A 227 -7.20 17.33 13.90
CA HIS A 227 -6.48 17.89 15.04
C HIS A 227 -4.95 17.79 14.83
N ASP A 228 -4.45 16.60 14.50
CA ASP A 228 -3.01 16.37 14.28
C ASP A 228 -2.49 17.23 13.12
N LEU A 229 -3.29 17.38 12.06
CA LEU A 229 -2.97 18.23 10.91
C LEU A 229 -2.90 19.71 11.34
N ALA A 230 -3.88 20.22 12.09
CA ALA A 230 -3.89 21.59 12.59
C ALA A 230 -2.67 21.87 13.49
N VAL A 231 -2.35 20.95 14.40
CA VAL A 231 -1.16 21.03 15.28
C VAL A 231 0.13 20.99 14.44
N ALA A 232 0.22 20.12 13.44
CA ALA A 232 1.41 20.01 12.60
C ALA A 232 1.65 21.28 11.77
N ILE A 233 0.60 21.85 11.19
CA ILE A 233 0.66 23.09 10.38
C ILE A 233 0.89 24.31 11.27
N GLY A 234 0.33 24.32 12.49
CA GLY A 234 0.39 25.44 13.43
C GLY A 234 -0.69 26.49 13.23
N CYS A 235 -1.84 26.11 12.65
CA CYS A 235 -2.98 26.99 12.40
C CYS A 235 -4.27 26.37 12.89
N ASP A 236 -5.17 27.16 13.44
CA ASP A 236 -6.48 26.72 13.90
C ASP A 236 -7.53 26.79 12.78
N PRO A 237 -8.44 25.80 12.67
CA PRO A 237 -9.56 25.87 11.73
C PRO A 237 -10.47 27.05 11.99
N GLY A 238 -10.91 27.71 10.91
CA GLY A 238 -11.83 28.86 10.97
C GLY A 238 -11.20 30.17 11.44
N LYS A 239 -9.88 30.21 11.65
CA LYS A 239 -9.15 31.44 11.97
C LYS A 239 -8.34 31.92 10.78
N ASP A 240 -8.25 33.26 10.63
CA ASP A 240 -7.43 33.91 9.61
C ASP A 240 -5.98 34.16 10.06
N ASP A 241 -5.67 33.87 11.33
CA ASP A 241 -4.34 34.08 11.87
C ASP A 241 -3.37 32.97 11.44
N LEU A 242 -2.35 33.33 10.69
CA LEU A 242 -1.27 32.47 10.23
C LEU A 242 0.05 32.69 10.98
N SER A 243 0.06 33.47 12.08
CA SER A 243 1.28 33.75 12.85
C SER A 243 1.96 32.52 13.40
N GLY A 244 1.21 31.43 13.63
CA GLY A 244 1.70 30.13 14.07
C GLY A 244 2.14 29.19 12.94
N LEU A 245 2.04 29.60 11.67
CA LEU A 245 2.32 28.74 10.51
C LEU A 245 3.78 28.25 10.51
N ARG A 246 3.97 26.93 10.48
CA ARG A 246 5.29 26.28 10.56
C ARG A 246 5.92 25.98 9.22
N TYR A 247 5.13 25.90 8.16
CA TYR A 247 5.57 25.48 6.83
C TYR A 247 5.07 26.45 5.76
N GLY A 248 5.97 26.93 4.90
CA GLY A 248 5.64 27.81 3.79
C GLY A 248 4.78 27.15 2.70
N LYS A 249 4.78 25.81 2.64
CA LYS A 249 3.94 25.04 1.71
C LYS A 249 3.39 23.80 2.42
N VAL A 250 2.08 23.62 2.37
CA VAL A 250 1.36 22.42 2.78
C VAL A 250 0.95 21.68 1.51
N ILE A 251 1.44 20.47 1.32
CA ILE A 251 1.32 19.74 0.06
C ILE A 251 0.56 18.45 0.28
N ILE A 252 -0.59 18.31 -0.36
CA ILE A 252 -1.36 17.06 -0.40
C ILE A 252 -0.62 16.11 -1.34
N LEU A 253 -0.24 14.94 -0.84
CA LEU A 253 0.39 13.87 -1.60
C LEU A 253 -0.53 12.65 -1.57
N ALA A 254 -1.10 12.31 -2.70
CA ALA A 254 -2.05 11.21 -2.86
C ALA A 254 -1.71 10.38 -4.11
N ASP A 255 -2.15 9.12 -4.12
CA ASP A 255 -2.03 8.25 -5.30
C ASP A 255 -2.87 8.80 -6.47
N ALA A 256 -2.50 8.44 -7.69
CA ALA A 256 -3.23 8.85 -8.88
C ALA A 256 -4.47 7.97 -9.18
N ASP A 257 -4.83 7.05 -8.26
CA ASP A 257 -6.01 6.20 -8.37
C ASP A 257 -7.29 6.91 -7.85
N SER A 258 -8.44 6.27 -8.02
CA SER A 258 -9.75 6.80 -7.60
C SER A 258 -9.83 7.08 -6.09
N ASP A 259 -9.16 6.27 -5.28
CA ASP A 259 -9.14 6.45 -3.83
C ASP A 259 -8.25 7.62 -3.41
N GLY A 260 -7.08 7.76 -4.05
CA GLY A 260 -6.18 8.90 -3.83
C GLY A 260 -6.81 10.23 -4.27
N LEU A 261 -7.50 10.26 -5.41
CA LEU A 261 -8.25 11.43 -5.88
C LEU A 261 -9.36 11.81 -4.89
N HIS A 262 -10.06 10.82 -4.33
CA HIS A 262 -11.08 11.08 -3.29
C HIS A 262 -10.44 11.69 -2.02
N ILE A 263 -9.29 11.19 -1.58
CA ILE A 263 -8.56 11.74 -0.43
C ILE A 263 -8.11 13.17 -0.72
N ALA A 264 -7.54 13.41 -1.89
CA ALA A 264 -7.13 14.75 -2.31
C ALA A 264 -8.32 15.72 -2.31
N THR A 265 -9.51 15.26 -2.78
CA THR A 265 -10.74 16.06 -2.75
C THR A 265 -11.18 16.38 -1.32
N LEU A 266 -11.17 15.40 -0.40
CA LEU A 266 -11.53 15.63 1.00
C LEU A 266 -10.57 16.58 1.71
N LEU A 267 -9.27 16.47 1.45
CA LEU A 267 -8.27 17.38 2.01
C LEU A 267 -8.36 18.79 1.39
N SER A 268 -8.61 18.89 0.09
CA SER A 268 -8.85 20.18 -0.56
C SER A 268 -10.09 20.86 0.04
N ALA A 269 -11.18 20.12 0.26
CA ALA A 269 -12.37 20.64 0.92
C ALA A 269 -12.10 21.10 2.36
N LEU A 270 -11.29 20.36 3.11
CA LEU A 270 -10.87 20.75 4.46
C LEU A 270 -10.13 22.09 4.42
N PHE A 271 -9.15 22.26 3.52
CA PHE A 271 -8.40 23.51 3.41
C PHE A 271 -9.27 24.66 2.93
N LEU A 272 -10.09 24.47 1.91
CA LEU A 272 -10.96 25.50 1.35
C LEU A 272 -11.97 26.03 2.37
N LYS A 273 -12.54 25.13 3.18
CA LYS A 273 -13.59 25.52 4.13
C LYS A 273 -13.06 25.92 5.51
N HIS A 274 -12.10 25.18 6.04
CA HIS A 274 -11.67 25.32 7.43
C HIS A 274 -10.33 26.02 7.61
N PHE A 275 -9.53 26.16 6.55
CA PHE A 275 -8.26 26.89 6.53
C PHE A 275 -8.19 27.87 5.36
N PRO A 276 -9.21 28.75 5.15
CA PRO A 276 -9.29 29.60 3.98
C PRO A 276 -8.10 30.55 3.86
N ALA A 277 -7.53 31.00 4.99
CA ALA A 277 -6.34 31.84 5.00
C ALA A 277 -5.12 31.14 4.35
N LEU A 278 -4.91 29.83 4.63
CA LEU A 278 -3.82 29.08 3.99
C LEU A 278 -3.96 29.00 2.47
N VAL A 279 -5.20 28.91 1.99
CA VAL A 279 -5.47 28.85 0.53
C VAL A 279 -5.29 30.25 -0.06
N ARG A 280 -5.87 31.28 0.53
CA ARG A 280 -5.82 32.67 0.08
C ARG A 280 -4.39 33.20 0.00
N GLU A 281 -3.56 32.91 1.01
CA GLU A 281 -2.16 33.33 1.07
C GLU A 281 -1.21 32.38 0.27
N GLY A 282 -1.75 31.36 -0.42
CA GLY A 282 -1.00 30.54 -1.35
C GLY A 282 -0.13 29.47 -0.73
N HIS A 283 -0.50 28.95 0.44
CA HIS A 283 0.25 27.92 1.16
C HIS A 283 -0.20 26.50 0.89
N ALA A 284 -1.38 26.27 0.30
CA ALA A 284 -1.95 24.94 0.06
C ALA A 284 -1.75 24.46 -1.37
N PHE A 285 -1.25 23.23 -1.54
CA PHE A 285 -0.91 22.65 -2.83
C PHE A 285 -1.33 21.19 -2.92
N VAL A 286 -1.53 20.70 -4.15
CA VAL A 286 -1.66 19.29 -4.48
C VAL A 286 -0.45 18.88 -5.32
N ALA A 287 0.23 17.81 -4.92
CA ALA A 287 1.32 17.24 -5.72
C ALA A 287 0.77 16.44 -6.88
N MET A 288 1.45 16.50 -8.02
CA MET A 288 1.14 15.73 -9.22
C MET A 288 2.23 14.68 -9.44
N PRO A 289 2.09 13.48 -8.87
CA PRO A 289 3.04 12.40 -9.12
C PRO A 289 2.94 11.92 -10.56
N PRO A 290 4.05 11.51 -11.19
CA PRO A 290 4.03 11.00 -12.56
C PRO A 290 3.37 9.62 -12.62
N LEU A 291 2.63 9.36 -13.70
CA LEU A 291 2.10 8.03 -14.01
C LEU A 291 3.11 7.18 -14.79
N PHE A 292 4.03 7.80 -15.51
CA PHE A 292 5.00 7.06 -16.34
C PHE A 292 6.43 7.49 -16.07
N ARG A 293 7.31 6.50 -16.16
CA ARG A 293 8.75 6.67 -16.24
C ARG A 293 9.24 6.11 -17.58
N VAL A 294 10.00 6.92 -18.30
CA VAL A 294 10.63 6.56 -19.57
C VAL A 294 12.14 6.56 -19.37
N ASP A 295 12.76 5.40 -19.50
CA ASP A 295 14.20 5.24 -19.43
C ASP A 295 14.78 5.12 -20.85
N VAL A 296 15.83 5.88 -21.16
CA VAL A 296 16.56 5.82 -22.42
C VAL A 296 18.05 5.83 -22.15
N GLY A 297 18.68 4.66 -22.21
CA GLY A 297 20.07 4.50 -21.84
C GLY A 297 20.32 4.89 -20.38
N LYS A 298 20.96 6.07 -20.15
CA LYS A 298 21.21 6.61 -18.81
C LYS A 298 20.26 7.74 -18.40
N GLN A 299 19.40 8.16 -19.32
CA GLN A 299 18.46 9.27 -19.09
C GLN A 299 17.13 8.71 -18.57
N VAL A 300 16.51 9.43 -17.65
CA VAL A 300 15.21 9.10 -17.04
C VAL A 300 14.30 10.30 -17.18
N PHE A 301 13.09 10.06 -17.69
CA PHE A 301 12.05 11.07 -17.82
C PHE A 301 10.81 10.62 -17.06
N TYR A 302 10.17 11.55 -16.36
CA TYR A 302 8.92 11.33 -15.65
C TYR A 302 7.80 12.09 -16.34
N CYS A 303 6.72 11.40 -16.72
CA CYS A 303 5.57 11.94 -17.43
C CYS A 303 4.32 11.83 -16.57
N LEU A 304 3.51 12.88 -16.51
CA LEU A 304 2.31 12.93 -15.67
C LEU A 304 1.22 12.00 -16.20
N ASP A 305 1.07 11.94 -17.52
CA ASP A 305 0.00 11.23 -18.20
C ASP A 305 0.48 10.60 -19.51
N GLU A 306 -0.44 10.00 -20.24
CA GLU A 306 -0.15 9.34 -21.53
C GLU A 306 0.26 10.33 -22.61
N SER A 307 -0.31 11.53 -22.61
CA SER A 307 0.01 12.57 -23.59
C SER A 307 1.47 13.03 -23.43
N GLU A 308 1.93 13.27 -22.19
CA GLU A 308 3.33 13.61 -21.94
C GLU A 308 4.27 12.43 -22.26
N ARG A 309 3.85 11.19 -21.99
CA ARG A 309 4.61 9.99 -22.37
C ARG A 309 4.81 9.92 -23.88
N ASP A 310 3.74 10.07 -24.64
CA ASP A 310 3.78 9.93 -26.10
C ASP A 310 4.60 11.07 -26.72
N ALA A 311 4.41 12.31 -26.26
CA ALA A 311 5.25 13.43 -26.67
C ALA A 311 6.74 13.22 -26.34
N MET A 312 7.04 12.55 -25.21
CA MET A 312 8.42 12.22 -24.86
C MET A 312 8.99 11.14 -25.78
N LEU A 313 8.21 10.11 -26.12
CA LEU A 313 8.64 9.07 -27.05
C LEU A 313 8.92 9.64 -28.45
N GLU A 314 8.04 10.51 -28.95
CA GLU A 314 8.25 11.24 -30.23
C GLU A 314 9.51 12.12 -30.17
N LYS A 315 9.76 12.79 -29.05
CA LYS A 315 10.97 13.58 -28.85
C LYS A 315 12.22 12.72 -28.91
N ILE A 316 12.21 11.56 -28.26
CA ILE A 316 13.33 10.61 -28.26
C ILE A 316 13.66 10.16 -29.69
N GLU A 317 12.64 9.84 -30.49
CA GLU A 317 12.83 9.43 -31.88
C GLU A 317 13.35 10.60 -32.75
N ARG A 318 12.75 11.77 -32.63
CA ARG A 318 13.14 12.97 -33.39
C ARG A 318 14.57 13.41 -33.11
N GLU A 319 14.97 13.38 -31.83
CA GLU A 319 16.32 13.78 -31.41
C GLU A 319 17.33 12.64 -31.52
N LYS A 320 16.88 11.44 -31.91
CA LYS A 320 17.70 10.21 -32.07
C LYS A 320 18.53 9.90 -30.82
N ILE A 321 17.90 10.01 -29.65
CA ILE A 321 18.56 9.72 -28.37
C ILE A 321 18.95 8.24 -28.34
N LYS A 322 20.22 7.94 -28.18
CA LYS A 322 20.73 6.55 -28.22
C LYS A 322 20.47 5.82 -26.92
N GLY A 323 19.92 4.62 -27.00
CA GLY A 323 19.70 3.72 -25.87
C GLY A 323 18.47 2.84 -26.08
N ALA A 324 18.36 1.77 -25.32
CA ALA A 324 17.11 1.01 -25.25
C ALA A 324 16.06 1.86 -24.52
N VAL A 325 14.87 1.94 -25.10
CA VAL A 325 13.73 2.67 -24.51
C VAL A 325 12.92 1.69 -23.68
N SER A 326 12.65 2.02 -22.42
CA SER A 326 11.78 1.28 -21.53
C SER A 326 10.76 2.21 -20.89
N VAL A 327 9.49 1.82 -20.88
CA VAL A 327 8.41 2.58 -20.28
C VAL A 327 7.84 1.79 -19.11
N THR A 328 7.80 2.42 -17.94
CA THR A 328 7.20 1.84 -16.73
C THR A 328 6.01 2.69 -16.32
N ARG A 329 4.85 2.07 -16.08
CA ARG A 329 3.66 2.74 -15.51
C ARG A 329 3.64 2.55 -14.01
N PHE A 330 3.42 3.63 -13.25
CA PHE A 330 3.16 3.59 -11.82
C PHE A 330 1.65 3.63 -11.57
N LYS A 331 1.15 2.72 -10.76
CA LYS A 331 -0.26 2.73 -10.33
C LYS A 331 -0.48 3.58 -9.07
N GLY A 332 0.59 3.86 -8.33
CA GLY A 332 0.57 4.68 -7.13
C GLY A 332 1.96 4.94 -6.55
N LEU A 333 2.02 5.82 -5.56
CA LEU A 333 3.26 6.24 -4.88
C LEU A 333 3.98 5.08 -4.19
N GLY A 334 3.24 4.04 -3.79
CA GLY A 334 3.80 2.84 -3.17
C GLY A 334 4.65 1.97 -4.10
N GLU A 335 4.54 2.17 -5.41
CA GLU A 335 5.37 1.47 -6.41
C GLU A 335 6.69 2.20 -6.68
N MET A 336 6.80 3.46 -6.26
CA MET A 336 8.03 4.23 -6.37
C MET A 336 8.97 3.93 -5.21
N ASN A 337 10.23 3.65 -5.51
CA ASN A 337 11.25 3.64 -4.48
C ASN A 337 11.54 5.08 -3.98
N PRO A 338 12.19 5.25 -2.81
CA PRO A 338 12.43 6.58 -2.24
C PRO A 338 13.18 7.54 -3.17
N SER A 339 14.14 7.06 -3.98
CA SER A 339 14.87 7.91 -4.92
C SER A 339 13.97 8.41 -6.05
N GLN A 340 13.15 7.52 -6.64
CA GLN A 340 12.19 7.87 -7.67
C GLN A 340 11.15 8.88 -7.16
N LEU A 341 10.62 8.64 -5.96
CA LEU A 341 9.65 9.54 -5.33
C LEU A 341 10.29 10.91 -5.01
N ARG A 342 11.55 10.92 -4.54
CA ARG A 342 12.31 12.17 -4.35
C ARG A 342 12.44 12.93 -5.66
N GLU A 343 12.99 12.30 -6.69
CA GLU A 343 13.31 12.91 -7.98
C GLU A 343 12.10 13.43 -8.75
N SER A 344 10.96 12.74 -8.62
CA SER A 344 9.77 13.05 -9.41
C SER A 344 8.76 13.95 -8.69
N THR A 345 8.63 13.83 -7.35
CA THR A 345 7.45 14.35 -6.64
C THR A 345 7.78 15.19 -5.40
N ILE A 346 8.91 14.92 -4.71
CA ILE A 346 9.19 15.56 -3.42
C ILE A 346 10.24 16.67 -3.53
N HIS A 347 11.26 16.50 -4.38
CA HIS A 347 12.35 17.48 -4.50
C HIS A 347 11.83 18.84 -5.03
N PRO A 348 12.20 19.96 -4.40
CA PRO A 348 11.70 21.29 -4.76
C PRO A 348 11.85 21.66 -6.24
N ASP A 349 12.96 21.26 -6.87
CA ASP A 349 13.28 21.66 -8.24
C ASP A 349 12.59 20.81 -9.32
N THR A 350 12.08 19.63 -8.96
CA THR A 350 11.53 18.67 -9.94
C THR A 350 10.06 18.34 -9.70
N ARG A 351 9.56 18.59 -8.48
CA ARG A 351 8.15 18.35 -8.16
C ARG A 351 7.21 19.25 -8.93
N ARG A 352 6.08 18.71 -9.33
CA ARG A 352 4.98 19.49 -9.94
C ARG A 352 3.87 19.66 -8.92
N LEU A 353 3.46 20.90 -8.69
CA LEU A 353 2.46 21.27 -7.71
C LEU A 353 1.36 22.09 -8.39
N VAL A 354 0.11 21.76 -8.04
CA VAL A 354 -1.05 22.60 -8.33
C VAL A 354 -1.40 23.35 -7.04
N GLN A 355 -1.39 24.67 -7.10
CA GLN A 355 -1.79 25.52 -5.98
C GLN A 355 -3.31 25.52 -5.85
N LEU A 356 -3.83 25.31 -4.64
CA LEU A 356 -5.24 25.55 -4.38
C LEU A 356 -5.49 27.06 -4.37
N THR A 357 -6.43 27.49 -5.19
CA THR A 357 -6.87 28.88 -5.28
C THR A 357 -8.37 28.96 -5.17
N VAL A 358 -8.89 30.06 -4.65
CA VAL A 358 -10.31 30.41 -4.67
C VAL A 358 -10.42 31.82 -5.19
N GLU A 359 -11.15 31.99 -6.28
CA GLU A 359 -11.49 33.29 -6.80
C GLU A 359 -12.94 33.65 -6.41
N PRO A 360 -13.26 34.91 -6.18
CA PRO A 360 -14.63 35.32 -5.95
C PRO A 360 -15.53 34.87 -7.12
N ASP A 361 -16.63 34.21 -6.80
CA ASP A 361 -17.66 33.77 -7.75
C ASP A 361 -17.23 32.72 -8.79
N ASP A 362 -16.12 31.99 -8.58
CA ASP A 362 -15.66 30.91 -9.48
C ASP A 362 -16.52 29.64 -9.42
N GLY A 363 -17.52 29.60 -8.57
CA GLY A 363 -18.41 28.45 -8.39
C GLY A 363 -17.82 27.28 -7.59
N THR A 364 -16.59 27.39 -7.08
CA THR A 364 -15.90 26.34 -6.31
C THR A 364 -16.75 25.84 -5.16
N ALA A 365 -17.34 26.72 -4.35
CA ALA A 365 -18.17 26.33 -3.20
C ALA A 365 -19.39 25.52 -3.64
N LYS A 366 -20.03 25.88 -4.78
CA LYS A 366 -21.18 25.17 -5.34
C LYS A 366 -20.81 23.77 -5.85
N VAL A 367 -19.66 23.65 -6.50
CA VAL A 367 -19.16 22.37 -7.00
C VAL A 367 -18.77 21.46 -5.82
N MET A 368 -18.07 21.97 -4.83
CA MET A 368 -17.68 21.22 -3.64
C MET A 368 -18.91 20.79 -2.82
N ASP A 369 -19.93 21.64 -2.70
CA ASP A 369 -21.19 21.26 -2.04
C ASP A 369 -21.89 20.14 -2.82
N MET A 370 -21.98 20.24 -4.14
CA MET A 370 -22.55 19.18 -4.97
C MET A 370 -21.79 17.85 -4.78
N LEU A 371 -20.47 17.87 -4.76
CA LEU A 371 -19.63 16.67 -4.65
C LEU A 371 -19.71 16.03 -3.26
N LEU A 372 -19.73 16.82 -2.19
CA LEU A 372 -19.47 16.35 -0.83
C LEU A 372 -20.68 16.35 0.09
N SER A 373 -21.72 17.15 -0.19
CA SER A 373 -22.92 17.19 0.66
C SER A 373 -23.76 15.94 0.49
N LYS A 374 -24.20 15.33 1.59
CA LYS A 374 -25.07 14.17 1.61
C LYS A 374 -26.42 14.46 0.95
N LYS A 375 -26.91 15.68 1.08
CA LYS A 375 -28.22 16.12 0.57
C LYS A 375 -28.23 16.28 -0.96
N ARG A 376 -27.06 16.29 -1.61
CA ARG A 376 -26.92 16.54 -3.06
C ARG A 376 -26.69 15.25 -3.87
N ALA A 377 -27.12 14.11 -3.35
CA ALA A 377 -26.96 12.82 -4.05
C ALA A 377 -27.69 12.75 -5.40
N SER A 378 -28.89 13.35 -5.48
CA SER A 378 -29.66 13.48 -6.74
C SER A 378 -28.93 14.31 -7.79
N ASP A 379 -28.35 15.42 -7.36
CA ASP A 379 -27.64 16.34 -8.25
C ASP A 379 -26.36 15.72 -8.81
N ARG A 380 -25.65 14.93 -7.99
CA ARG A 380 -24.50 14.13 -8.47
C ARG A 380 -24.91 13.09 -9.50
N LYS A 381 -26.04 12.43 -9.29
CA LYS A 381 -26.57 11.46 -10.25
C LYS A 381 -26.88 12.13 -11.58
N GLU A 382 -27.61 13.24 -11.56
CA GLU A 382 -27.95 14.03 -12.75
C GLU A 382 -26.68 14.53 -13.45
N TRP A 383 -25.69 15.01 -12.68
CA TRP A 383 -24.43 15.46 -13.24
C TRP A 383 -23.64 14.33 -13.93
N LEU A 384 -23.63 13.13 -13.34
CA LEU A 384 -23.01 11.94 -13.95
C LEU A 384 -23.76 11.48 -15.20
N GLU A 385 -25.09 11.49 -15.18
CA GLU A 385 -25.93 11.12 -16.34
C GLU A 385 -25.77 12.10 -17.51
N THR A 386 -25.54 13.38 -17.22
CA THR A 386 -25.41 14.42 -18.26
C THR A 386 -23.99 14.63 -18.75
N LYS A 387 -22.97 14.35 -17.94
CA LYS A 387 -21.56 14.65 -18.22
C LYS A 387 -20.64 13.43 -18.12
N GLY A 388 -21.15 12.26 -17.77
CA GLY A 388 -20.37 11.05 -17.63
C GLY A 388 -19.64 10.62 -18.90
N ASP A 389 -20.25 10.89 -20.06
CA ASP A 389 -19.67 10.58 -21.37
C ASP A 389 -18.45 11.46 -21.72
N LEU A 390 -18.22 12.54 -20.96
CA LEU A 390 -17.01 13.39 -21.11
C LEU A 390 -15.82 12.86 -20.31
N ALA A 391 -16.02 11.87 -19.45
CA ALA A 391 -14.94 11.21 -18.74
C ALA A 391 -14.23 10.23 -19.68
N SER A 392 -12.95 10.44 -19.90
CA SER A 392 -12.09 9.45 -20.55
C SER A 392 -11.97 8.24 -19.60
N LEU A 393 -12.78 7.22 -19.83
CA LEU A 393 -12.62 5.94 -19.13
C LEU A 393 -11.43 5.23 -19.74
N GLU A 394 -10.28 5.32 -19.10
CA GLU A 394 -9.17 4.40 -19.35
C GLU A 394 -9.55 3.02 -18.77
N VAL A 395 -9.82 2.07 -19.64
CA VAL A 395 -10.07 0.66 -19.33
C VAL A 395 -8.75 -0.07 -19.08
#